data_dcb36a55bc0512853a8a819fdd68f012
#
_entry.id   dcb36a55bc0512853a8a819fdd68f012
#
_cell.length_a   1.000
_cell.length_b   1.000
_cell.length_c   1.000
_cell.angle_alpha   90.00
_cell.angle_beta   90.00
_cell.angle_gamma   90.00
#
_symmetry.space_group_name_H-M   'P 1'
#
loop_
_entity.id
_entity.type
_entity.pdbx_description
1 polymer ?
#
loop_
_entity_poly.entity_id
_entity_poly.type
_entity_poly.pdbx_seq_one_letter_code
_entity_poly.pdbx_strand_id
1 'polypeptide(L)'
;MLGLNYHRIKFKLKSFFTYVLLLTVCWGLVSCSSDSVDTILPTESESEYHLSEVAPPPVIQKLGLELEQYQPQVKIISPQADETLEDNTVAVQFQVEGLPIFKEEDLGLGTHLHLIVDNQPYQAVYDVEQPLMLSNLDAGTHTLRVFASRPWHESFKNEGAYDQVTFNIFTKTEDNNPSADLPLLTYSRPNGSYGAEPIMLDFYLANAPYHSTAQENPDDSISDWQVRATVNGNSFLIDSWEPVYLEGFETGKNWVRLELVDSQGNLIDNVFNDTVRTITYEPGGQDTLSKIVREELSVDEVRSIIDPNYTLIETPVVEEEVSESESTPVVEEVNSEVVEDIETPIVEEEISEPESTPVVEEVSSEVVEDIETPVVEVEVTETVENSPAPAEELENTTEEATQETKDTEV
;
A
#
# COMPACT_ATOMS: atom_id res chain seq x y z
N MET A 1 22.02 64.25 -49.04
CA MET A 1 21.76 63.23 -48.02
C MET A 1 20.27 63.21 -47.64
N LEU A 2 19.37 62.81 -48.53
CA LEU A 2 17.92 62.82 -48.30
C LEU A 2 17.23 61.57 -48.91
N GLY A 3 17.92 60.45 -49.00
CA GLY A 3 17.40 59.25 -49.68
C GLY A 3 17.13 58.03 -48.78
N LEU A 4 17.51 58.07 -47.49
CA LEU A 4 17.49 56.82 -46.65
C LEU A 4 16.23 56.65 -45.78
N ASN A 5 15.39 57.66 -45.64
CA ASN A 5 14.24 57.59 -44.74
C ASN A 5 12.92 57.12 -45.39
N TYR A 6 12.85 57.21 -46.75
CA TYR A 6 11.61 56.90 -47.46
C TYR A 6 11.29 55.37 -47.52
N HIS A 7 12.31 54.54 -47.58
CA HIS A 7 12.12 53.08 -47.64
C HIS A 7 11.72 52.49 -46.27
N ARG A 8 12.21 53.03 -45.16
CA ARG A 8 11.84 52.58 -43.81
C ARG A 8 10.38 52.94 -43.42
N ILE A 9 9.87 54.08 -43.91
CA ILE A 9 8.51 54.50 -43.68
C ILE A 9 7.52 53.64 -44.46
N LYS A 10 7.82 53.25 -45.71
CA LYS A 10 6.98 52.36 -46.52
C LYS A 10 6.90 50.93 -45.95
N PHE A 11 7.95 50.45 -45.31
CA PHE A 11 7.96 49.10 -44.73
C PHE A 11 7.13 49.04 -43.44
N LYS A 12 7.22 50.05 -42.59
CA LYS A 12 6.40 50.16 -41.38
C LYS A 12 4.91 50.38 -41.71
N LEU A 13 4.63 51.11 -42.75
CA LEU A 13 3.25 51.36 -43.17
C LEU A 13 2.58 50.10 -43.76
N LYS A 14 3.31 49.31 -44.56
CA LYS A 14 2.81 48.03 -45.09
C LYS A 14 2.56 47.00 -43.97
N SER A 15 3.45 46.92 -42.96
CA SER A 15 3.27 46.04 -41.80
C SER A 15 2.06 46.47 -40.95
N PHE A 16 1.87 47.78 -40.76
CA PHE A 16 0.72 48.29 -40.01
C PHE A 16 -0.61 47.99 -40.71
N PHE A 17 -0.70 48.13 -42.02
CA PHE A 17 -1.91 47.81 -42.80
C PHE A 17 -2.21 46.30 -42.79
N THR A 18 -1.17 45.42 -42.77
CA THR A 18 -1.37 43.98 -42.68
C THR A 18 -1.90 43.56 -41.31
N TYR A 19 -1.44 44.21 -40.22
CA TYR A 19 -1.96 43.93 -38.87
C TYR A 19 -3.39 44.43 -38.68
N VAL A 20 -3.74 45.61 -39.23
CA VAL A 20 -5.11 46.16 -39.19
C VAL A 20 -6.06 45.29 -40.02
N LEU A 21 -5.65 44.79 -41.18
CA LEU A 21 -6.44 43.88 -42.01
C LEU A 21 -6.69 42.50 -41.32
N LEU A 22 -5.68 41.97 -40.61
CA LEU A 22 -5.81 40.76 -39.83
C LEU A 22 -6.74 40.92 -38.62
N LEU A 23 -6.73 42.08 -37.95
CA LEU A 23 -7.63 42.41 -36.84
C LEU A 23 -9.09 42.59 -37.28
N THR A 24 -9.32 43.15 -38.48
CA THR A 24 -10.68 43.31 -39.02
C THR A 24 -11.29 41.99 -39.51
N VAL A 25 -10.45 41.02 -39.99
CA VAL A 25 -10.92 39.70 -40.36
C VAL A 25 -11.29 38.87 -39.14
N CYS A 26 -10.58 39.03 -38.01
CA CYS A 26 -10.92 38.34 -36.76
C CYS A 26 -12.23 38.89 -36.11
N TRP A 27 -12.62 40.13 -36.38
CA TRP A 27 -13.85 40.70 -35.83
C TRP A 27 -15.08 40.41 -36.68
N GLY A 28 -14.90 39.96 -37.94
CA GLY A 28 -16.01 39.66 -38.86
C GLY A 28 -16.62 38.28 -38.70
N LEU A 29 -16.11 37.41 -37.81
CA LEU A 29 -16.59 36.04 -37.60
C LEU A 29 -17.47 35.84 -36.35
N VAL A 30 -17.86 36.95 -35.65
CA VAL A 30 -18.85 36.91 -34.59
C VAL A 30 -20.13 37.51 -35.11
N SER A 31 -20.78 36.84 -36.07
CA SER A 31 -22.17 37.13 -36.45
C SER A 31 -23.04 36.05 -35.80
N CYS A 32 -23.70 36.43 -34.72
CA CYS A 32 -24.76 35.65 -34.13
C CYS A 32 -25.90 35.52 -35.13
N SER A 33 -26.11 34.36 -35.66
CA SER A 33 -27.41 33.96 -36.24
C SER A 33 -28.18 33.26 -35.11
N SER A 34 -29.17 33.95 -34.59
CA SER A 34 -30.18 33.37 -33.70
C SER A 34 -31.21 32.63 -34.57
N ASP A 35 -30.96 31.33 -34.79
CA ASP A 35 -32.03 30.38 -35.09
C ASP A 35 -32.02 29.33 -33.97
N SER A 36 -33.06 29.41 -33.16
CA SER A 36 -33.38 28.46 -32.14
C SER A 36 -33.80 27.14 -32.78
N VAL A 37 -32.82 26.25 -33.00
CA VAL A 37 -33.07 24.83 -33.12
C VAL A 37 -32.69 24.27 -31.76
N ASP A 38 -33.67 23.90 -30.98
CA ASP A 38 -33.51 23.02 -29.82
C ASP A 38 -32.92 21.68 -30.28
N THR A 39 -31.60 21.67 -30.50
CA THR A 39 -30.85 20.42 -30.50
C THR A 39 -30.58 20.10 -29.02
N ILE A 40 -31.44 19.27 -28.47
CA ILE A 40 -31.15 18.58 -27.23
C ILE A 40 -29.91 17.69 -27.56
N LEU A 41 -28.71 18.25 -27.39
CA LEU A 41 -27.54 17.44 -27.15
C LEU A 41 -27.88 16.71 -25.86
N PRO A 42 -27.75 15.36 -25.84
CA PRO A 42 -27.73 14.70 -24.56
C PRO A 42 -26.59 15.34 -23.78
N THR A 43 -26.93 16.03 -22.73
CA THR A 43 -25.98 16.30 -21.66
C THR A 43 -25.57 14.91 -21.20
N GLU A 44 -24.41 14.42 -21.66
CA GLU A 44 -23.71 13.43 -20.89
C GLU A 44 -23.61 14.07 -19.52
N SER A 45 -24.41 13.59 -18.58
CA SER A 45 -24.13 13.82 -17.18
C SER A 45 -22.73 13.25 -17.01
N GLU A 46 -21.70 14.10 -16.95
CA GLU A 46 -20.46 13.69 -16.33
C GLU A 46 -20.91 13.14 -14.98
N SER A 47 -20.90 11.82 -14.88
CA SER A 47 -21.02 11.13 -13.61
C SER A 47 -19.89 11.69 -12.78
N GLU A 48 -20.22 12.59 -11.85
CA GLU A 48 -19.26 13.16 -10.94
C GLU A 48 -18.69 11.96 -10.19
N TYR A 49 -17.46 11.58 -10.56
CA TYR A 49 -16.76 10.45 -9.99
C TYR A 49 -16.47 10.77 -8.52
N HIS A 50 -17.12 10.07 -7.61
CA HIS A 50 -16.98 10.26 -6.17
C HIS A 50 -16.30 9.05 -5.55
N LEU A 51 -14.99 9.14 -5.39
CA LEU A 51 -14.26 8.22 -4.54
C LEU A 51 -14.58 8.56 -3.08
N SER A 52 -14.94 7.58 -2.27
CA SER A 52 -15.24 7.74 -0.85
C SER A 52 -14.61 6.64 0.00
N GLU A 53 -14.14 7.03 1.17
CA GLU A 53 -13.72 6.10 2.20
C GLU A 53 -14.94 5.54 2.93
N VAL A 54 -14.91 4.24 3.19
CA VAL A 54 -15.96 3.49 3.90
C VAL A 54 -15.35 2.55 4.93
N ALA A 55 -16.19 2.02 5.82
CA ALA A 55 -15.74 1.03 6.79
C ALA A 55 -15.31 -0.28 6.11
N PRO A 56 -14.37 -1.03 6.70
CA PRO A 56 -14.05 -2.38 6.24
C PRO A 56 -15.27 -3.30 6.25
N PRO A 57 -15.38 -4.30 5.36
CA PRO A 57 -16.47 -5.29 5.40
C PRO A 57 -16.55 -5.98 6.75
N PRO A 58 -17.78 -6.22 7.28
CA PRO A 58 -17.97 -6.76 8.64
C PRO A 58 -17.31 -8.11 8.90
N VAL A 59 -17.23 -8.97 7.88
CA VAL A 59 -16.52 -10.26 7.97
C VAL A 59 -15.02 -10.04 8.17
N ILE A 60 -14.43 -9.12 7.40
CA ILE A 60 -13.01 -8.75 7.53
C ILE A 60 -12.72 -8.16 8.90
N GLN A 61 -13.58 -7.27 9.41
CA GLN A 61 -13.43 -6.70 10.77
C GLN A 61 -13.39 -7.79 11.83
N LYS A 62 -14.33 -8.74 11.80
CA LYS A 62 -14.42 -9.82 12.80
C LYS A 62 -13.22 -10.75 12.74
N LEU A 63 -12.80 -11.19 11.56
CA LEU A 63 -11.62 -12.01 11.37
C LEU A 63 -10.33 -11.25 11.72
N GLY A 64 -10.29 -9.94 11.47
CA GLY A 64 -9.20 -9.06 11.84
C GLY A 64 -8.95 -9.06 13.34
N LEU A 65 -9.99 -8.92 14.16
CA LEU A 65 -9.89 -8.99 15.61
C LEU A 65 -9.31 -10.32 16.11
N GLU A 66 -9.65 -11.44 15.45
CA GLU A 66 -9.08 -12.74 15.81
C GLU A 66 -7.60 -12.85 15.47
N LEU A 67 -7.14 -12.13 14.44
CA LEU A 67 -5.74 -12.10 14.04
C LEU A 67 -4.86 -11.12 14.85
N GLU A 68 -5.43 -10.25 15.65
CA GLU A 68 -4.67 -9.31 16.51
C GLU A 68 -3.80 -10.00 17.57
N GLN A 69 -4.11 -11.26 17.89
CA GLN A 69 -3.28 -12.06 18.80
C GLN A 69 -1.91 -12.42 18.20
N TYR A 70 -1.75 -12.36 16.88
CA TYR A 70 -0.52 -12.70 16.20
C TYR A 70 0.42 -11.50 16.08
N GLN A 71 1.71 -11.73 16.32
CA GLN A 71 2.77 -10.74 16.21
C GLN A 71 3.88 -11.34 15.34
N PRO A 72 3.64 -11.46 14.01
CA PRO A 72 4.60 -12.12 13.12
C PRO A 72 5.98 -11.48 13.16
N GLN A 73 7.00 -12.33 13.09
CA GLN A 73 8.39 -11.94 12.90
C GLN A 73 8.85 -12.55 11.58
N VAL A 74 9.29 -11.71 10.67
CA VAL A 74 9.69 -12.10 9.31
C VAL A 74 11.14 -11.73 9.07
N LYS A 75 11.90 -12.67 8.47
CA LYS A 75 13.30 -12.44 8.06
C LYS A 75 13.57 -13.05 6.70
N ILE A 76 14.34 -12.33 5.89
CA ILE A 76 14.97 -12.85 4.68
C ILE A 76 16.30 -13.48 5.10
N ILE A 77 16.44 -14.79 4.93
CA ILE A 77 17.65 -15.53 5.28
C ILE A 77 18.63 -15.56 4.10
N SER A 78 18.11 -15.57 2.87
CA SER A 78 18.88 -15.51 1.62
C SER A 78 18.07 -14.72 0.60
N PRO A 79 18.72 -13.89 -0.26
CA PRO A 79 20.15 -13.54 -0.27
C PRO A 79 20.57 -12.69 0.94
N GLN A 80 21.90 -12.54 1.15
CA GLN A 80 22.44 -11.68 2.20
C GLN A 80 22.55 -10.22 1.72
N ALA A 81 22.55 -9.27 2.68
CA ALA A 81 22.75 -7.87 2.37
C ALA A 81 24.10 -7.63 1.69
N ASP A 82 24.10 -6.80 0.64
CA ASP A 82 25.25 -6.46 -0.21
C ASP A 82 25.92 -7.65 -0.93
N GLU A 83 25.31 -8.85 -0.89
CA GLU A 83 25.80 -10.02 -1.61
C GLU A 83 25.78 -9.74 -3.12
N THR A 84 26.83 -10.21 -3.83
CA THR A 84 26.86 -10.20 -5.29
C THR A 84 26.82 -11.63 -5.81
N LEU A 85 25.76 -11.96 -6.53
CA LEU A 85 25.49 -13.27 -7.08
C LEU A 85 25.94 -13.32 -8.56
N GLU A 86 26.51 -14.45 -8.96
CA GLU A 86 26.96 -14.70 -10.33
C GLU A 86 25.93 -15.46 -11.19
N ASP A 87 24.67 -15.52 -10.70
CA ASP A 87 23.53 -16.12 -11.40
C ASP A 87 22.36 -15.16 -11.32
N ASN A 88 21.52 -15.12 -12.34
CA ASN A 88 20.31 -14.33 -12.39
C ASN A 88 19.08 -15.07 -11.82
N THR A 89 19.29 -16.24 -11.23
CA THR A 89 18.29 -17.01 -10.49
C THR A 89 18.68 -17.04 -9.02
N VAL A 90 17.81 -16.50 -8.18
CA VAL A 90 18.05 -16.31 -6.74
C VAL A 90 17.09 -17.16 -5.93
N ALA A 91 17.64 -17.98 -5.02
CA ALA A 91 16.86 -18.72 -4.03
C ALA A 91 16.60 -17.82 -2.82
N VAL A 92 15.36 -17.37 -2.67
CA VAL A 92 14.94 -16.54 -1.52
C VAL A 92 14.42 -17.47 -0.43
N GLN A 93 15.03 -17.39 0.75
CA GLN A 93 14.62 -18.16 1.92
C GLN A 93 14.14 -17.24 3.03
N PHE A 94 13.01 -17.60 3.64
CA PHE A 94 12.38 -16.84 4.72
C PHE A 94 12.45 -17.62 6.03
N GLN A 95 12.45 -16.86 7.14
CA GLN A 95 12.10 -17.36 8.47
C GLN A 95 10.87 -16.56 8.93
N VAL A 96 9.85 -17.28 9.37
CA VAL A 96 8.62 -16.68 9.90
C VAL A 96 8.30 -17.31 11.24
N GLU A 97 8.06 -16.46 12.24
CA GLU A 97 7.64 -16.88 13.57
C GLU A 97 6.36 -16.12 13.96
N GLY A 98 5.56 -16.71 14.83
CA GLY A 98 4.38 -16.05 15.40
C GLY A 98 3.17 -15.92 14.47
N LEU A 99 3.20 -16.49 13.26
CA LEU A 99 2.07 -16.56 12.34
C LEU A 99 2.14 -17.87 11.54
N PRO A 100 1.09 -18.70 11.48
CA PRO A 100 1.04 -19.81 10.53
C PRO A 100 0.97 -19.25 9.10
N ILE A 101 1.78 -19.78 8.21
CA ILE A 101 1.75 -19.44 6.78
C ILE A 101 1.15 -20.62 6.03
N PHE A 102 0.01 -20.41 5.39
CA PHE A 102 -0.70 -21.47 4.69
C PHE A 102 -1.70 -20.87 3.68
N LYS A 103 -2.16 -21.71 2.77
CA LYS A 103 -3.27 -21.41 1.88
C LYS A 103 -4.38 -22.42 2.12
N GLU A 104 -5.57 -21.95 2.43
CA GLU A 104 -6.75 -22.80 2.44
C GLU A 104 -7.13 -23.15 0.99
N GLU A 105 -7.29 -24.44 0.69
CA GLU A 105 -7.36 -24.93 -0.70
C GLU A 105 -8.66 -24.55 -1.39
N ASP A 106 -9.80 -24.65 -0.70
CA ASP A 106 -11.13 -24.45 -1.30
C ASP A 106 -11.45 -22.95 -1.45
N LEU A 107 -11.04 -22.13 -0.50
CA LEU A 107 -11.26 -20.68 -0.51
C LEU A 107 -10.12 -19.90 -1.20
N GLY A 108 -8.95 -20.52 -1.32
CA GLY A 108 -7.80 -19.94 -2.02
C GLY A 108 -7.13 -18.79 -1.29
N LEU A 109 -7.49 -18.55 -0.03
CA LEU A 109 -6.96 -17.51 0.86
C LEU A 109 -6.26 -18.14 2.07
N GLY A 110 -5.48 -17.35 2.77
CA GLY A 110 -4.78 -17.76 3.99
C GLY A 110 -3.76 -16.71 4.40
N THR A 111 -3.19 -16.82 5.57
CA THR A 111 -2.09 -15.95 6.01
C THR A 111 -0.82 -16.26 5.20
N HIS A 112 -0.16 -15.22 4.70
CA HIS A 112 0.93 -15.35 3.74
C HIS A 112 1.94 -14.22 3.85
N LEU A 113 3.00 -14.28 3.05
CA LEU A 113 3.91 -13.15 2.89
C LEU A 113 3.62 -12.41 1.58
N HIS A 114 3.77 -11.09 1.59
CA HIS A 114 3.94 -10.30 0.39
C HIS A 114 5.43 -10.09 0.14
N LEU A 115 5.95 -10.64 -0.94
CA LEU A 115 7.31 -10.41 -1.41
C LEU A 115 7.28 -9.42 -2.56
N ILE A 116 8.03 -8.33 -2.45
CA ILE A 116 8.19 -7.31 -3.48
C ILE A 116 9.65 -7.30 -3.93
N VAL A 117 9.87 -7.47 -5.22
CA VAL A 117 11.18 -7.33 -5.87
C VAL A 117 11.21 -5.93 -6.48
N ASP A 118 12.15 -5.10 -6.04
CA ASP A 118 12.28 -3.71 -6.50
C ASP A 118 10.94 -2.95 -6.37
N ASN A 119 10.47 -2.39 -7.48
CA ASN A 119 9.16 -1.76 -7.54
C ASN A 119 8.13 -2.59 -8.33
N GLN A 120 8.24 -3.92 -8.32
CA GLN A 120 7.25 -4.78 -8.97
C GLN A 120 6.01 -4.97 -8.06
N PRO A 121 4.87 -5.39 -8.62
CA PRO A 121 3.75 -5.88 -7.81
C PRO A 121 4.20 -7.04 -6.91
N TYR A 122 3.60 -7.14 -5.72
CA TYR A 122 3.95 -8.21 -4.80
C TYR A 122 3.60 -9.59 -5.35
N GLN A 123 4.38 -10.59 -4.95
CA GLN A 123 4.06 -12.01 -5.04
C GLN A 123 3.60 -12.50 -3.67
N ALA A 124 2.43 -13.17 -3.61
CA ALA A 124 1.95 -13.83 -2.40
C ALA A 124 2.69 -15.17 -2.21
N VAL A 125 3.30 -15.36 -1.03
CA VAL A 125 4.06 -16.56 -0.68
C VAL A 125 3.34 -17.29 0.45
N TYR A 126 2.83 -18.48 0.13
CA TYR A 126 2.06 -19.33 1.04
C TYR A 126 2.87 -20.55 1.54
N ASP A 127 4.08 -20.75 1.03
CA ASP A 127 5.00 -21.78 1.46
C ASP A 127 6.36 -21.14 1.76
N VAL A 128 6.81 -21.28 3.00
CA VAL A 128 8.10 -20.75 3.49
C VAL A 128 9.07 -21.86 3.88
N GLU A 129 8.65 -23.12 3.74
CA GLU A 129 9.49 -24.28 4.04
C GLU A 129 10.53 -24.53 2.93
N GLN A 130 10.17 -24.16 1.69
CA GLN A 130 11.05 -24.29 0.54
C GLN A 130 11.50 -22.91 0.05
N PRO A 131 12.75 -22.76 -0.42
CA PRO A 131 13.20 -21.51 -1.02
C PRO A 131 12.36 -21.13 -2.25
N LEU A 132 11.93 -19.88 -2.31
CA LEU A 132 11.28 -19.31 -3.49
C LEU A 132 12.33 -18.97 -4.53
N MET A 133 12.18 -19.48 -5.76
CA MET A 133 13.11 -19.20 -6.84
C MET A 133 12.68 -17.98 -7.66
N LEU A 134 13.45 -16.91 -7.60
CA LEU A 134 13.31 -15.75 -8.47
C LEU A 134 14.24 -15.93 -9.67
N SER A 135 13.69 -15.98 -10.88
CA SER A 135 14.47 -16.23 -12.08
C SER A 135 14.45 -15.03 -13.03
N ASN A 136 15.51 -14.90 -13.84
CA ASN A 136 15.66 -13.84 -14.84
C ASN A 136 15.72 -12.43 -14.25
N LEU A 137 16.37 -12.27 -13.11
CA LEU A 137 16.68 -10.94 -12.60
C LEU A 137 17.70 -10.26 -13.53
N ASP A 138 17.53 -8.98 -13.76
CA ASP A 138 18.47 -8.19 -14.57
C ASP A 138 19.81 -8.05 -13.83
N ALA A 139 20.87 -7.71 -14.56
CA ALA A 139 22.14 -7.37 -13.93
C ALA A 139 22.03 -6.01 -13.23
N GLY A 140 22.44 -5.94 -11.96
CA GLY A 140 22.37 -4.71 -11.18
C GLY A 140 21.99 -4.95 -9.74
N THR A 141 21.66 -3.88 -9.02
CA THR A 141 21.22 -3.90 -7.64
C THR A 141 19.71 -4.16 -7.57
N HIS A 142 19.31 -5.06 -6.68
CA HIS A 142 17.94 -5.42 -6.39
C HIS A 142 17.63 -5.28 -4.90
N THR A 143 16.41 -4.89 -4.57
CA THR A 143 15.91 -4.87 -3.20
C THR A 143 14.68 -5.76 -3.07
N LEU A 144 14.77 -6.74 -2.17
CA LEU A 144 13.63 -7.52 -1.70
C LEU A 144 13.04 -6.85 -0.48
N ARG A 145 11.73 -6.70 -0.47
CA ARG A 145 10.95 -6.27 0.70
C ARG A 145 9.89 -7.31 0.95
N VAL A 146 9.78 -7.76 2.19
CA VAL A 146 8.82 -8.79 2.58
C VAL A 146 8.09 -8.39 3.85
N PHE A 147 6.80 -8.68 3.93
CA PHE A 147 6.03 -8.52 5.15
C PHE A 147 4.93 -9.57 5.27
N ALA A 148 4.53 -9.84 6.51
CA ALA A 148 3.42 -10.74 6.82
C ALA A 148 2.09 -10.09 6.43
N SER A 149 1.18 -10.89 5.88
CA SER A 149 -0.11 -10.46 5.36
C SER A 149 -1.26 -11.33 5.88
N ARG A 150 -2.39 -10.67 6.17
CA ARG A 150 -3.67 -11.30 6.48
C ARG A 150 -4.26 -11.93 5.21
N PRO A 151 -5.23 -12.85 5.32
CA PRO A 151 -5.80 -13.54 4.14
C PRO A 151 -6.36 -12.62 3.05
N TRP A 152 -6.90 -11.46 3.42
CA TRP A 152 -7.42 -10.44 2.50
C TRP A 152 -6.36 -9.45 2.01
N HIS A 153 -5.06 -9.80 2.19
CA HIS A 153 -3.88 -9.08 1.74
C HIS A 153 -3.57 -7.76 2.49
N GLU A 154 -4.10 -7.58 3.66
CA GLU A 154 -3.73 -6.49 4.58
C GLU A 154 -2.43 -6.83 5.30
N SER A 155 -1.50 -5.89 5.37
CA SER A 155 -0.21 -6.09 6.07
C SER A 155 -0.37 -6.06 7.59
N PHE A 156 0.35 -6.97 8.29
CA PHE A 156 0.59 -6.82 9.72
C PHE A 156 1.55 -5.66 9.94
N LYS A 157 1.26 -4.81 10.94
CA LYS A 157 2.01 -3.56 11.18
C LYS A 157 2.79 -3.56 12.49
N ASN A 158 2.90 -4.73 13.14
CA ASN A 158 3.72 -4.87 14.34
C ASN A 158 5.21 -4.84 14.01
N GLU A 159 6.02 -4.45 14.98
CA GLU A 159 7.48 -4.51 14.88
C GLU A 159 7.94 -5.95 14.54
N GLY A 160 8.81 -6.08 13.55
CA GLY A 160 9.32 -7.36 13.05
C GLY A 160 8.46 -8.04 11.99
N ALA A 161 7.27 -7.53 11.66
CA ALA A 161 6.43 -8.08 10.58
C ALA A 161 7.00 -7.83 9.17
N TYR A 162 8.08 -7.07 9.05
CA TYR A 162 8.73 -6.65 7.81
C TYR A 162 10.23 -6.93 7.85
N ASP A 163 10.79 -7.27 6.69
CA ASP A 163 12.23 -7.30 6.47
C ASP A 163 12.57 -6.85 5.05
N GLN A 164 13.82 -6.42 4.89
CA GLN A 164 14.33 -5.92 3.61
C GLN A 164 15.78 -6.31 3.43
N VAL A 165 16.15 -6.70 2.21
CA VAL A 165 17.52 -6.95 1.83
C VAL A 165 17.81 -6.38 0.45
N THR A 166 18.97 -5.72 0.32
CA THR A 166 19.50 -5.25 -0.96
C THR A 166 20.72 -6.09 -1.32
N PHE A 167 20.75 -6.62 -2.55
CA PHE A 167 21.80 -7.49 -3.08
C PHE A 167 22.07 -7.15 -4.55
N ASN A 168 23.02 -7.80 -5.18
CA ASN A 168 23.42 -7.48 -6.54
C ASN A 168 23.47 -8.74 -7.43
N ILE A 169 23.08 -8.60 -8.69
CA ILE A 169 23.26 -9.60 -9.73
C ILE A 169 24.40 -9.15 -10.63
N PHE A 170 25.50 -9.91 -10.66
CA PHE A 170 26.73 -9.67 -11.38
C PHE A 170 27.48 -8.37 -11.03
N THR A 171 26.78 -7.26 -10.78
CA THR A 171 27.40 -5.95 -10.55
C THR A 171 26.50 -5.07 -9.67
N LYS A 172 27.11 -4.17 -8.90
CA LYS A 172 26.39 -3.15 -8.13
C LYS A 172 26.05 -1.96 -9.01
N THR A 173 24.81 -1.46 -8.91
CA THR A 173 24.31 -0.23 -9.55
C THR A 173 23.72 0.71 -8.51
N GLU A 174 23.38 1.94 -8.91
CA GLU A 174 22.68 2.91 -8.05
C GLU A 174 21.16 2.66 -8.00
N ASP A 175 20.63 1.89 -8.97
CA ASP A 175 19.21 1.62 -9.07
C ASP A 175 18.75 0.71 -7.93
N ASN A 176 17.44 0.78 -7.57
CA ASN A 176 16.78 -0.09 -6.60
C ASN A 176 17.47 -0.19 -5.24
N ASN A 177 18.24 0.83 -4.86
CA ASN A 177 18.99 0.88 -3.60
C ASN A 177 18.43 1.99 -2.68
N PRO A 178 17.36 1.71 -1.90
CA PRO A 178 16.80 2.71 -1.02
C PRO A 178 17.76 3.09 0.11
N SER A 179 17.77 4.39 0.45
CA SER A 179 18.52 4.87 1.62
C SER A 179 17.92 4.29 2.90
N ALA A 180 18.77 3.71 3.74
CA ALA A 180 18.37 3.19 5.05
C ALA A 180 18.07 4.31 6.07
N ASP A 181 18.54 5.54 5.81
CA ASP A 181 18.38 6.69 6.72
C ASP A 181 17.06 7.46 6.47
N LEU A 182 16.33 7.13 5.41
CA LEU A 182 15.11 7.82 5.01
C LEU A 182 13.88 6.92 5.16
N PRO A 183 12.71 7.50 5.44
CA PRO A 183 11.46 6.77 5.38
C PRO A 183 11.23 6.13 4.02
N LEU A 184 10.69 4.92 4.02
CA LEU A 184 10.44 4.13 2.82
C LEU A 184 9.01 3.63 2.77
N LEU A 185 8.33 3.95 1.68
CA LEU A 185 6.99 3.45 1.36
C LEU A 185 7.10 2.16 0.54
N THR A 186 6.36 1.14 0.94
CA THR A 186 6.14 -0.05 0.13
C THR A 186 4.68 -0.12 -0.27
N TYR A 187 4.39 0.07 -1.55
CA TYR A 187 3.06 -0.08 -2.11
C TYR A 187 2.62 -1.55 -2.03
N SER A 188 1.53 -1.85 -1.31
CA SER A 188 0.94 -3.18 -1.17
C SER A 188 -0.31 -3.34 -2.03
N ARG A 189 -1.36 -2.60 -1.72
CA ARG A 189 -2.70 -2.68 -2.35
C ARG A 189 -3.21 -1.28 -2.73
N PRO A 190 -4.12 -1.19 -3.74
CA PRO A 190 -4.71 -2.26 -4.58
C PRO A 190 -3.76 -2.75 -5.68
N ASN A 191 -3.88 -4.03 -6.05
CA ASN A 191 -3.08 -4.66 -7.10
C ASN A 191 -3.90 -5.73 -7.83
N GLY A 192 -3.81 -5.80 -9.17
CA GLY A 192 -4.51 -6.79 -10.00
C GLY A 192 -5.97 -6.44 -10.29
N SER A 193 -6.88 -7.40 -10.11
CA SER A 193 -8.29 -7.27 -10.46
C SER A 193 -9.19 -7.42 -9.23
N TYR A 194 -10.30 -6.69 -9.23
CA TYR A 194 -11.29 -6.64 -8.16
C TYR A 194 -12.67 -6.89 -8.70
N GLY A 195 -13.42 -7.77 -8.04
CA GLY A 195 -14.81 -8.10 -8.39
C GLY A 195 -15.87 -7.48 -7.48
N ALA A 196 -15.45 -6.72 -6.46
CA ALA A 196 -16.32 -6.04 -5.51
C ALA A 196 -15.64 -4.81 -4.91
N GLU A 197 -16.46 -3.89 -4.40
CA GLU A 197 -16.09 -2.78 -3.54
C GLU A 197 -16.69 -3.00 -2.14
N PRO A 198 -16.04 -2.44 -1.10
CA PRO A 198 -14.90 -1.54 -1.16
C PRO A 198 -13.58 -2.23 -1.54
N ILE A 199 -12.71 -1.48 -2.21
CA ILE A 199 -11.35 -1.90 -2.54
C ILE A 199 -10.40 -1.35 -1.48
N MET A 200 -9.61 -2.24 -0.88
CA MET A 200 -8.64 -1.87 0.16
C MET A 200 -7.39 -1.25 -0.47
N LEU A 201 -6.97 -0.10 0.07
CA LEU A 201 -5.65 0.50 -0.11
C LEU A 201 -4.81 0.21 1.12
N ASP A 202 -3.66 -0.42 0.93
CA ASP A 202 -2.72 -0.78 1.99
C ASP A 202 -1.28 -0.54 1.54
N PHE A 203 -0.44 -0.14 2.49
CA PHE A 203 0.98 0.12 2.28
C PHE A 203 1.77 -0.22 3.54
N TYR A 204 3.06 -0.43 3.38
CA TYR A 204 3.98 -0.60 4.51
C TYR A 204 4.95 0.58 4.59
N LEU A 205 5.24 1.03 5.81
CA LEU A 205 6.23 2.08 6.06
C LEU A 205 7.40 1.49 6.86
N ALA A 206 8.61 1.68 6.34
CA ALA A 206 9.84 1.38 7.04
C ALA A 206 10.58 2.69 7.35
N ASN A 207 11.27 2.75 8.49
CA ASN A 207 12.03 3.92 8.95
C ASN A 207 11.22 5.23 9.07
N ALA A 208 9.87 5.13 9.06
CA ALA A 208 9.02 6.29 9.26
C ALA A 208 8.94 6.62 10.76
N PRO A 209 9.17 7.87 11.18
CA PRO A 209 9.05 8.25 12.58
C PRO A 209 7.59 8.21 13.03
N TYR A 210 7.36 8.05 14.33
CA TYR A 210 6.03 8.33 14.88
C TYR A 210 5.72 9.82 14.72
N HIS A 211 4.49 10.16 14.39
CA HIS A 211 4.05 11.56 14.23
C HIS A 211 4.35 12.41 15.47
N SER A 212 4.12 11.86 16.68
CA SER A 212 4.47 12.56 17.93
C SER A 212 5.96 12.89 18.02
N THR A 213 6.83 11.98 17.59
CA THR A 213 8.29 12.20 17.59
C THR A 213 8.68 13.27 16.60
N ALA A 214 8.09 13.28 15.41
CA ALA A 214 8.37 14.29 14.40
C ALA A 214 7.82 15.66 14.80
N GLN A 215 6.61 15.75 15.36
CA GLN A 215 5.96 17.00 15.76
C GLN A 215 6.59 17.64 17.01
N GLU A 216 7.14 16.84 17.93
CA GLU A 216 7.82 17.32 19.13
C GLU A 216 9.28 17.73 18.86
N ASN A 217 9.79 17.53 17.66
CA ASN A 217 11.16 17.84 17.30
C ASN A 217 11.35 19.35 17.03
N PRO A 218 12.07 20.10 17.89
CA PRO A 218 12.09 21.57 17.84
C PRO A 218 12.93 22.15 16.70
N ASP A 219 13.73 21.36 16.01
CA ASP A 219 14.64 21.80 14.95
C ASP A 219 14.31 21.27 13.56
N ASP A 220 13.12 20.63 13.40
CA ASP A 220 12.65 20.02 12.15
C ASP A 220 13.66 19.05 11.50
N SER A 221 14.56 18.46 12.30
CA SER A 221 15.53 17.47 11.79
C SER A 221 14.88 16.12 11.47
N ILE A 222 13.69 15.87 12.01
CA ILE A 222 12.85 14.70 11.73
C ILE A 222 11.58 15.19 11.04
N SER A 223 11.47 14.95 9.75
CA SER A 223 10.27 15.32 8.98
C SER A 223 9.11 14.40 9.32
N ASP A 224 7.95 14.98 9.59
CA ASP A 224 6.69 14.26 9.63
C ASP A 224 6.29 13.79 8.22
N TRP A 225 5.50 12.74 8.13
CA TRP A 225 5.14 12.10 6.86
C TRP A 225 3.63 12.03 6.67
N GLN A 226 3.21 11.98 5.42
CA GLN A 226 1.87 11.61 4.98
C GLN A 226 2.00 10.77 3.71
N VAL A 227 0.98 9.95 3.42
CA VAL A 227 0.87 9.26 2.14
C VAL A 227 -0.17 9.98 1.30
N ARG A 228 0.26 10.55 0.17
CA ARG A 228 -0.65 11.08 -0.83
C ARG A 228 -1.10 9.94 -1.74
N ALA A 229 -2.38 9.60 -1.66
CA ALA A 229 -3.02 8.66 -2.56
C ALA A 229 -3.73 9.40 -3.68
N THR A 230 -3.56 8.94 -4.92
CA THR A 230 -4.27 9.49 -6.09
C THR A 230 -4.90 8.35 -6.86
N VAL A 231 -6.22 8.39 -7.04
CA VAL A 231 -7.00 7.41 -7.81
C VAL A 231 -7.65 8.14 -8.99
N ASN A 232 -7.32 7.76 -10.22
CA ASN A 232 -7.85 8.38 -11.45
C ASN A 232 -7.81 9.92 -11.46
N GLY A 233 -6.80 10.52 -10.79
CA GLY A 233 -6.64 11.97 -10.70
C GLY A 233 -7.23 12.61 -9.44
N ASN A 234 -8.02 11.91 -8.63
CA ASN A 234 -8.51 12.39 -7.34
C ASN A 234 -7.49 12.07 -6.24
N SER A 235 -7.00 13.12 -5.58
CA SER A 235 -5.94 12.98 -4.57
C SER A 235 -6.45 13.30 -3.17
N PHE A 236 -5.99 12.53 -2.19
CA PHE A 236 -6.23 12.78 -0.76
C PHE A 236 -4.97 12.39 0.04
N LEU A 237 -4.91 12.84 1.29
CA LEU A 237 -3.79 12.55 2.19
C LEU A 237 -4.24 11.54 3.25
N ILE A 238 -3.36 10.62 3.55
CA ILE A 238 -3.48 9.62 4.62
C ILE A 238 -2.37 9.94 5.63
N ASP A 239 -2.75 10.20 6.86
CA ASP A 239 -1.85 10.50 7.99
C ASP A 239 -1.83 9.39 9.05
N SER A 240 -2.50 8.27 8.77
CA SER A 240 -2.50 7.07 9.61
C SER A 240 -1.87 5.90 8.88
N TRP A 241 -1.18 5.03 9.62
CA TRP A 241 -0.63 3.79 9.05
C TRP A 241 -1.63 2.64 9.19
N GLU A 242 -2.83 2.87 8.64
CA GLU A 242 -3.95 1.93 8.65
C GLU A 242 -4.43 1.68 7.21
N PRO A 243 -5.07 0.53 6.93
CA PRO A 243 -5.67 0.29 5.63
C PRO A 243 -6.89 1.19 5.41
N VAL A 244 -7.04 1.71 4.19
CA VAL A 244 -8.18 2.54 3.78
C VAL A 244 -9.05 1.76 2.81
N TYR A 245 -10.36 1.71 3.04
CA TYR A 245 -11.32 1.04 2.18
C TYR A 245 -12.08 2.06 1.35
N LEU A 246 -12.04 1.89 0.03
CA LEU A 246 -12.53 2.87 -0.93
C LEU A 246 -13.63 2.31 -1.84
N GLU A 247 -14.66 3.11 -2.06
CA GLU A 247 -15.72 2.87 -3.05
C GLU A 247 -15.72 3.98 -4.11
N GLY A 248 -16.27 3.69 -5.27
CA GLY A 248 -16.42 4.63 -6.37
C GLY A 248 -15.37 4.46 -7.47
N PHE A 249 -14.78 3.27 -7.63
CA PHE A 249 -13.90 2.99 -8.76
C PHE A 249 -14.70 2.90 -10.07
N GLU A 250 -14.09 3.33 -11.16
CA GLU A 250 -14.68 3.15 -12.49
C GLU A 250 -14.63 1.67 -12.91
N THR A 251 -15.69 1.19 -13.55
CA THR A 251 -15.65 -0.14 -14.17
C THR A 251 -14.58 -0.18 -15.25
N GLY A 252 -13.72 -1.19 -15.20
CA GLY A 252 -12.57 -1.34 -16.08
C GLY A 252 -11.27 -0.90 -15.42
N LYS A 253 -10.42 -0.22 -16.18
CA LYS A 253 -9.07 0.15 -15.72
C LYS A 253 -9.08 1.42 -14.86
N ASN A 254 -8.45 1.33 -13.72
CA ASN A 254 -8.16 2.44 -12.83
C ASN A 254 -6.65 2.49 -12.58
N TRP A 255 -6.14 3.66 -12.23
CA TRP A 255 -4.77 3.77 -11.75
C TRP A 255 -4.74 4.38 -10.36
N VAL A 256 -3.81 3.88 -9.55
CA VAL A 256 -3.60 4.31 -8.18
C VAL A 256 -2.13 4.64 -7.99
N ARG A 257 -1.85 5.83 -7.47
CA ARG A 257 -0.50 6.30 -7.12
C ARG A 257 -0.43 6.52 -5.62
N LEU A 258 0.65 6.06 -5.01
CA LEU A 258 1.03 6.38 -3.64
C LEU A 258 2.35 7.12 -3.64
N GLU A 259 2.40 8.24 -2.94
CA GLU A 259 3.58 9.07 -2.76
C GLU A 259 3.79 9.30 -1.25
N LEU A 260 5.00 9.05 -0.75
CA LEU A 260 5.36 9.43 0.61
C LEU A 260 5.81 10.89 0.60
N VAL A 261 5.12 11.75 1.32
CA VAL A 261 5.36 13.19 1.33
C VAL A 261 5.61 13.70 2.75
N ASP A 262 6.30 14.83 2.85
CA ASP A 262 6.48 15.54 4.11
C ASP A 262 5.22 16.34 4.49
N SER A 263 5.24 16.98 5.66
CA SER A 263 4.15 17.82 6.15
C SER A 263 3.81 19.04 5.26
N GLN A 264 4.72 19.41 4.34
CA GLN A 264 4.51 20.47 3.35
C GLN A 264 4.00 19.91 2.01
N GLY A 265 3.88 18.59 1.88
CA GLY A 265 3.44 17.92 0.66
C GLY A 265 4.54 17.70 -0.39
N ASN A 266 5.81 17.88 -0.03
CA ASN A 266 6.92 17.55 -0.91
C ASN A 266 7.23 16.06 -0.83
N LEU A 267 7.62 15.46 -1.95
CA LEU A 267 8.05 14.05 -1.99
C LEU A 267 9.27 13.85 -1.09
N ILE A 268 9.23 12.84 -0.24
CA ILE A 268 10.40 12.34 0.49
C ILE A 268 11.22 11.51 -0.51
N ASP A 269 12.36 12.06 -0.92
CA ASP A 269 13.18 11.52 -2.01
C ASP A 269 13.93 10.24 -1.58
N ASN A 270 13.24 9.12 -1.67
CA ASN A 270 13.80 7.78 -1.53
C ASN A 270 13.25 6.89 -2.64
N VAL A 271 14.02 5.90 -3.03
CA VAL A 271 13.60 4.92 -4.06
C VAL A 271 12.32 4.23 -3.59
N PHE A 272 11.33 4.08 -4.49
CA PHE A 272 10.00 3.49 -4.28
C PHE A 272 8.96 4.38 -3.57
N ASN A 273 9.32 5.56 -3.07
CA ASN A 273 8.39 6.48 -2.41
C ASN A 273 7.34 7.12 -3.34
N ASP A 274 7.43 6.84 -4.62
CA ASP A 274 6.46 7.25 -5.64
C ASP A 274 6.17 6.04 -6.55
N THR A 275 5.00 5.44 -6.36
CA THR A 275 4.64 4.22 -7.05
C THR A 275 3.24 4.30 -7.64
N VAL A 276 3.12 3.96 -8.93
CA VAL A 276 1.84 3.88 -9.65
C VAL A 276 1.52 2.42 -10.00
N ARG A 277 0.26 2.03 -9.81
CA ARG A 277 -0.28 0.73 -10.25
C ARG A 277 -1.54 0.92 -11.07
N THR A 278 -1.73 0.08 -12.06
CA THR A 278 -3.00 -0.06 -12.78
C THR A 278 -3.72 -1.27 -12.22
N ILE A 279 -5.01 -1.08 -11.90
CA ILE A 279 -5.90 -2.14 -11.45
C ILE A 279 -7.10 -2.24 -12.39
N THR A 280 -7.81 -3.36 -12.32
CA THR A 280 -9.06 -3.55 -13.05
C THR A 280 -10.19 -3.80 -12.06
N TYR A 281 -11.28 -3.03 -12.15
CA TYR A 281 -12.50 -3.26 -11.38
C TYR A 281 -13.62 -3.74 -12.31
N GLU A 282 -14.09 -4.96 -12.05
CA GLU A 282 -15.20 -5.59 -12.78
C GLU A 282 -16.20 -6.16 -11.76
N PRO A 283 -17.29 -5.42 -11.45
CA PRO A 283 -18.23 -5.83 -10.41
C PRO A 283 -18.87 -7.18 -10.71
N GLY A 284 -19.13 -7.96 -9.65
CA GLY A 284 -19.73 -9.30 -9.74
C GLY A 284 -18.73 -10.45 -9.79
N GLY A 285 -17.48 -10.21 -9.33
CA GLY A 285 -16.46 -11.27 -9.18
C GLY A 285 -16.95 -12.44 -8.33
N GLN A 286 -16.51 -13.65 -8.68
CA GLN A 286 -16.92 -14.89 -8.02
C GLN A 286 -15.82 -15.49 -7.11
N ASP A 287 -14.69 -14.83 -7.03
CA ASP A 287 -13.62 -15.20 -6.10
C ASP A 287 -14.06 -14.99 -4.64
N THR A 288 -13.40 -15.69 -3.75
CA THR A 288 -13.73 -15.69 -2.31
C THR A 288 -13.68 -14.30 -1.70
N LEU A 289 -12.66 -13.49 -2.03
CA LEU A 289 -12.52 -12.15 -1.48
C LEU A 289 -13.66 -11.24 -1.93
N SER A 290 -14.04 -11.29 -3.20
CA SER A 290 -15.20 -10.55 -3.73
C SER A 290 -16.50 -10.92 -3.03
N LYS A 291 -16.70 -12.22 -2.71
CA LYS A 291 -17.87 -12.69 -1.95
C LYS A 291 -17.85 -12.23 -0.49
N ILE A 292 -16.69 -12.25 0.16
CA ILE A 292 -16.51 -11.73 1.51
C ILE A 292 -16.84 -10.23 1.56
N VAL A 293 -16.32 -9.47 0.59
CA VAL A 293 -16.56 -8.02 0.49
C VAL A 293 -18.05 -7.70 0.30
N ARG A 294 -18.79 -8.51 -0.46
CA ARG A 294 -20.24 -8.35 -0.64
C ARG A 294 -21.09 -9.02 0.44
N GLU A 295 -20.46 -9.52 1.51
CA GLU A 295 -21.14 -10.21 2.63
C GLU A 295 -21.96 -11.46 2.19
N GLU A 296 -21.55 -12.10 1.09
CA GLU A 296 -22.15 -13.35 0.62
C GLU A 296 -21.67 -14.58 1.39
N LEU A 297 -20.60 -14.44 2.18
CA LEU A 297 -20.03 -15.46 3.02
C LEU A 297 -19.98 -14.98 4.47
N SER A 298 -20.42 -15.82 5.40
CA SER A 298 -20.34 -15.55 6.83
C SER A 298 -18.93 -15.80 7.38
N VAL A 299 -18.67 -15.30 8.58
CA VAL A 299 -17.41 -15.53 9.32
C VAL A 299 -17.11 -17.03 9.46
N ASP A 300 -18.14 -17.83 9.82
CA ASP A 300 -17.95 -19.27 10.05
C ASP A 300 -17.61 -20.02 8.75
N GLU A 301 -18.17 -19.61 7.60
CA GLU A 301 -17.86 -20.21 6.30
C GLU A 301 -16.44 -19.94 5.82
N VAL A 302 -15.82 -18.85 6.28
CA VAL A 302 -14.48 -18.48 5.84
C VAL A 302 -13.42 -18.52 6.95
N ARG A 303 -13.77 -18.91 8.17
CA ARG A 303 -12.84 -18.93 9.31
C ARG A 303 -11.59 -19.78 9.07
N SER A 304 -11.69 -20.82 8.22
CA SER A 304 -10.55 -21.65 7.83
C SER A 304 -9.42 -20.87 7.14
N ILE A 305 -9.68 -19.65 6.62
CA ILE A 305 -8.60 -18.82 6.04
C ILE A 305 -7.67 -18.21 7.11
N ILE A 306 -8.09 -18.18 8.38
CA ILE A 306 -7.28 -17.67 9.50
C ILE A 306 -6.87 -18.78 10.48
N ASP A 307 -7.56 -19.92 10.49
CA ASP A 307 -7.26 -21.08 11.34
C ASP A 307 -7.23 -22.36 10.49
N PRO A 308 -6.03 -22.92 10.19
CA PRO A 308 -5.92 -24.11 9.34
C PRO A 308 -6.52 -25.38 10.00
N ASN A 309 -6.86 -25.32 11.29
CA ASN A 309 -7.47 -26.44 12.01
C ASN A 309 -8.99 -26.31 12.13
N TYR A 310 -9.56 -25.18 11.66
CA TYR A 310 -10.99 -24.95 11.72
C TYR A 310 -11.73 -25.87 10.76
N THR A 311 -12.79 -26.50 11.24
CA THR A 311 -13.70 -27.29 10.42
C THR A 311 -15.13 -26.75 10.63
N LEU A 312 -15.78 -26.37 9.54
CA LEU A 312 -17.18 -25.94 9.59
C LEU A 312 -18.06 -27.09 10.09
N ILE A 313 -18.73 -26.90 11.22
CA ILE A 313 -19.72 -27.83 11.73
C ILE A 313 -21.04 -27.50 11.05
N GLU A 314 -21.40 -28.28 10.03
CA GLU A 314 -22.75 -28.20 9.48
C GLU A 314 -23.74 -28.59 10.57
N THR A 315 -24.45 -27.62 11.14
CA THR A 315 -25.62 -27.93 11.98
C THR A 315 -26.65 -28.56 11.06
N PRO A 316 -27.09 -29.80 11.34
CA PRO A 316 -28.12 -30.41 10.51
C PRO A 316 -29.37 -29.51 10.57
N VAL A 317 -29.81 -29.07 9.41
CA VAL A 317 -31.09 -28.39 9.27
C VAL A 317 -32.14 -29.40 9.74
N VAL A 318 -32.68 -29.22 10.95
CA VAL A 318 -33.87 -29.94 11.38
C VAL A 318 -34.99 -29.32 10.55
N GLU A 319 -35.34 -29.98 9.45
CA GLU A 319 -36.62 -29.73 8.80
C GLU A 319 -37.70 -30.01 9.84
N GLU A 320 -38.23 -28.95 10.43
CA GLU A 320 -39.49 -29.04 11.15
C GLU A 320 -40.55 -29.48 10.12
N GLU A 321 -40.82 -30.78 10.10
CA GLU A 321 -42.04 -31.27 9.44
C GLU A 321 -43.22 -30.55 10.14
N VAL A 322 -43.74 -29.53 9.51
CA VAL A 322 -45.03 -28.95 9.86
C VAL A 322 -46.07 -30.01 9.56
N SER A 323 -46.36 -30.84 10.59
CA SER A 323 -47.53 -31.70 10.54
C SER A 323 -48.76 -30.80 10.52
N GLU A 324 -49.37 -30.67 9.35
CA GLU A 324 -50.73 -30.15 9.21
C GLU A 324 -51.68 -31.05 10.02
N SER A 325 -51.97 -30.68 11.26
CA SER A 325 -53.11 -31.21 11.97
C SER A 325 -54.36 -30.42 11.54
N GLU A 326 -55.18 -31.05 10.68
CA GLU A 326 -56.55 -30.66 10.45
C GLU A 326 -57.29 -30.49 11.82
N SER A 327 -57.60 -29.28 12.19
CA SER A 327 -58.56 -29.01 13.27
C SER A 327 -59.82 -28.43 12.65
N THR A 328 -60.85 -29.23 12.67
CA THR A 328 -62.25 -28.82 12.51
C THR A 328 -62.67 -27.79 13.52
N PRO A 329 -63.51 -26.82 13.18
CA PRO A 329 -63.98 -25.79 14.10
C PRO A 329 -65.09 -26.31 14.99
N VAL A 330 -64.92 -26.30 16.30
CA VAL A 330 -66.04 -26.37 17.29
C VAL A 330 -66.25 -24.96 17.83
N VAL A 331 -67.41 -24.44 17.48
CA VAL A 331 -68.01 -23.23 18.11
C VAL A 331 -68.58 -23.62 19.40
N GLU A 332 -68.18 -23.03 20.54
CA GLU A 332 -68.95 -22.87 21.73
C GLU A 332 -68.73 -21.52 22.40
N GLU A 333 -69.81 -20.88 22.54
CA GLU A 333 -70.06 -19.58 23.17
C GLU A 333 -69.88 -19.62 24.70
N VAL A 334 -69.71 -18.42 25.27
CA VAL A 334 -70.15 -17.96 26.62
C VAL A 334 -69.11 -17.97 27.75
N ASN A 335 -68.66 -16.90 28.19
CA ASN A 335 -69.21 -15.99 29.20
C ASN A 335 -68.11 -15.13 29.87
N SER A 336 -68.44 -13.89 30.04
CA SER A 336 -67.69 -12.88 30.78
C SER A 336 -67.60 -13.24 32.28
N GLU A 337 -66.44 -12.95 32.89
CA GLU A 337 -66.40 -12.09 34.12
C GLU A 337 -65.00 -12.13 34.78
N VAL A 338 -64.69 -10.96 35.31
CA VAL A 338 -63.85 -10.62 36.44
C VAL A 338 -62.40 -10.33 36.26
N VAL A 339 -62.15 -9.04 36.30
CA VAL A 339 -60.94 -8.30 36.58
C VAL A 339 -60.36 -8.68 37.94
N GLU A 340 -59.04 -8.94 37.99
CA GLU A 340 -58.28 -8.67 39.21
C GLU A 340 -56.89 -8.20 38.84
N ASP A 341 -56.54 -7.02 39.31
CA ASP A 341 -55.28 -6.31 39.26
C ASP A 341 -54.17 -7.14 39.91
N ILE A 342 -53.04 -7.28 39.18
CA ILE A 342 -51.76 -7.60 39.81
C ILE A 342 -50.77 -6.52 39.43
N GLU A 343 -50.54 -5.65 40.40
CA GLU A 343 -49.45 -4.65 40.37
C GLU A 343 -48.08 -5.37 40.36
N THR A 344 -47.25 -5.03 39.41
CA THR A 344 -45.83 -5.37 39.43
C THR A 344 -45.07 -4.23 40.12
N PRO A 345 -44.21 -4.52 41.12
CA PRO A 345 -43.37 -3.47 41.71
C PRO A 345 -42.17 -3.14 40.79
N ILE A 346 -42.07 -1.86 40.46
CA ILE A 346 -40.90 -1.27 39.87
C ILE A 346 -39.81 -1.18 40.94
N VAL A 347 -38.69 -1.82 40.75
CA VAL A 347 -37.50 -1.62 41.56
C VAL A 347 -36.64 -0.59 40.81
N GLU A 348 -36.60 0.63 41.31
CA GLU A 348 -35.60 1.62 40.96
C GLU A 348 -34.28 1.25 41.65
N GLU A 349 -33.26 0.93 40.88
CA GLU A 349 -31.88 0.83 41.37
C GLU A 349 -31.19 2.17 41.14
N GLU A 350 -30.95 2.87 42.25
CA GLU A 350 -30.13 4.09 42.29
C GLU A 350 -28.69 3.78 41.90
N ILE A 351 -28.21 4.42 40.83
CA ILE A 351 -26.81 4.44 40.46
C ILE A 351 -26.15 5.54 41.30
N SER A 352 -25.38 5.14 42.30
CA SER A 352 -24.49 6.06 43.04
C SER A 352 -23.17 6.24 42.28
N GLU A 353 -22.87 7.49 41.96
CA GLU A 353 -21.54 7.93 41.48
C GLU A 353 -20.49 7.76 42.60
N PRO A 354 -19.26 7.35 42.30
CA PRO A 354 -18.18 7.48 43.28
C PRO A 354 -17.47 8.83 43.13
N GLU A 355 -17.52 9.55 44.22
CA GLU A 355 -16.78 10.77 44.51
C GLU A 355 -15.25 10.58 44.33
N SER A 356 -14.63 11.49 43.57
CA SER A 356 -13.20 11.64 43.47
C SER A 356 -12.63 12.43 44.67
N THR A 357 -11.72 11.84 45.41
CA THR A 357 -10.81 12.60 46.30
C THR A 357 -9.37 12.33 45.93
N PRO A 358 -8.54 13.40 45.85
CA PRO A 358 -7.12 13.24 45.54
C PRO A 358 -6.34 13.00 46.86
N VAL A 359 -5.54 11.96 46.87
CA VAL A 359 -4.50 11.80 47.89
C VAL A 359 -3.14 12.18 47.28
N VAL A 360 -2.62 13.29 47.77
CA VAL A 360 -1.24 13.68 47.61
C VAL A 360 -0.44 12.99 48.70
N GLU A 361 0.52 12.17 48.35
CA GLU A 361 1.58 11.74 49.26
C GLU A 361 2.95 12.11 48.69
N GLU A 362 3.60 13.05 49.38
CA GLU A 362 5.02 13.35 49.24
C GLU A 362 5.84 12.15 49.68
N VAL A 363 6.74 11.69 48.82
CA VAL A 363 7.86 10.84 49.27
C VAL A 363 9.16 11.46 48.86
N SER A 364 9.81 11.84 49.89
CA SER A 364 11.20 12.19 50.20
C SER A 364 12.28 11.64 49.25
N SER A 365 13.14 12.57 48.84
CA SER A 365 14.44 12.36 48.23
C SER A 365 15.39 11.54 49.10
N GLU A 366 15.93 10.45 48.60
CA GLU A 366 17.17 9.85 49.10
C GLU A 366 18.13 9.53 47.93
N VAL A 367 19.23 10.26 47.99
CA VAL A 367 20.65 9.96 47.69
C VAL A 367 20.94 8.99 46.56
N VAL A 368 21.47 9.57 45.49
CA VAL A 368 22.18 8.86 44.40
C VAL A 368 23.66 8.72 44.85
N GLU A 369 24.11 7.48 45.03
CA GLU A 369 25.55 7.17 45.11
C GLU A 369 26.13 7.06 43.69
N ASP A 370 27.24 7.76 43.53
CA ASP A 370 28.11 7.77 42.34
C ASP A 370 28.60 6.36 41.98
N ILE A 371 28.31 5.93 40.75
CA ILE A 371 29.02 4.83 40.11
C ILE A 371 29.92 5.42 39.04
N GLU A 372 31.20 5.48 39.34
CA GLU A 372 32.27 5.83 38.41
C GLU A 372 32.36 4.77 37.29
N THR A 373 32.22 5.19 36.04
CA THR A 373 32.57 4.39 34.86
C THR A 373 34.06 4.55 34.57
N PRO A 374 34.83 3.46 34.35
CA PRO A 374 36.22 3.60 33.97
C PRO A 374 36.33 4.03 32.49
N VAL A 375 36.98 5.17 32.31
CA VAL A 375 37.45 5.64 31.00
C VAL A 375 38.62 4.76 30.57
N VAL A 376 38.45 4.01 29.47
CA VAL A 376 39.57 3.33 28.79
C VAL A 376 40.13 4.31 27.76
N GLU A 377 41.29 4.86 28.05
CA GLU A 377 42.10 5.65 27.15
C GLU A 377 42.79 4.69 26.15
N VAL A 378 42.40 4.76 24.87
CA VAL A 378 43.11 4.04 23.80
C VAL A 378 44.12 4.98 23.18
N GLU A 379 45.37 4.72 23.47
CA GLU A 379 46.52 5.38 22.87
C GLU A 379 46.63 4.99 21.37
N VAL A 380 46.46 5.98 20.48
CA VAL A 380 46.70 5.84 19.05
C VAL A 380 48.17 6.07 18.78
N THR A 381 48.91 5.01 18.50
CA THR A 381 50.29 5.12 17.99
C THR A 381 50.22 5.14 16.45
N GLU A 382 50.49 6.32 15.89
CA GLU A 382 50.84 6.47 14.47
C GLU A 382 52.18 5.79 14.18
N THR A 383 52.17 4.83 13.25
CA THR A 383 53.41 4.43 12.54
C THR A 383 53.22 4.71 11.07
N VAL A 384 53.87 5.79 10.66
CA VAL A 384 54.13 6.14 9.27
C VAL A 384 55.23 5.20 8.77
N GLU A 385 54.94 4.33 7.83
CA GLU A 385 55.99 3.62 7.05
C GLU A 385 55.84 3.91 5.54
N ASN A 386 56.80 4.67 5.12
CA ASN A 386 57.04 5.15 3.76
C ASN A 386 57.85 4.08 3.03
N SER A 387 57.40 3.53 1.90
CA SER A 387 58.32 2.89 0.96
C SER A 387 57.72 2.78 -0.44
N PRO A 388 58.57 2.86 -1.47
CA PRO A 388 58.22 3.43 -2.76
C PRO A 388 57.86 2.40 -3.83
N ALA A 389 57.24 2.91 -4.91
CA ALA A 389 56.93 2.22 -6.14
C ALA A 389 58.20 1.73 -6.89
N PRO A 390 58.11 0.69 -7.70
CA PRO A 390 58.91 0.61 -8.90
C PRO A 390 58.08 0.81 -10.18
N ALA A 391 58.62 1.69 -11.01
CA ALA A 391 58.22 1.91 -12.39
C ALA A 391 58.90 0.87 -13.33
N GLU A 392 58.41 0.90 -14.58
CA GLU A 392 58.93 0.28 -15.80
C GLU A 392 58.46 -1.20 -16.04
N GLU A 393 58.02 -1.61 -17.22
CA GLU A 393 58.49 -1.32 -18.55
C GLU A 393 57.41 -1.64 -19.60
N LEU A 394 57.35 -0.83 -20.62
CA LEU A 394 56.66 -1.01 -21.90
C LEU A 394 57.34 -2.11 -22.73
N GLU A 395 56.61 -3.10 -23.20
CA GLU A 395 56.99 -3.77 -24.45
C GLU A 395 55.79 -3.93 -25.38
N ASN A 396 56.00 -3.36 -26.52
CA ASN A 396 55.21 -3.26 -27.72
C ASN A 396 55.54 -4.49 -28.59
N THR A 397 54.57 -5.28 -29.00
CA THR A 397 54.73 -6.17 -30.18
C THR A 397 53.45 -6.22 -30.98
N THR A 398 53.55 -5.61 -32.13
CA THR A 398 52.65 -5.70 -33.27
C THR A 398 53.03 -6.95 -34.09
N GLU A 399 52.02 -7.74 -34.53
CA GLU A 399 52.05 -8.56 -35.78
C GLU A 399 50.60 -9.04 -35.98
N GLU A 400 49.88 -8.50 -36.93
CA GLU A 400 49.76 -8.77 -38.37
C GLU A 400 49.06 -10.12 -38.70
N ALA A 401 47.85 -9.96 -39.18
CA ALA A 401 47.12 -10.59 -40.29
C ALA A 401 47.30 -12.10 -40.57
N THR A 402 46.20 -12.82 -40.73
CA THR A 402 45.83 -13.41 -42.03
C THR A 402 44.38 -13.90 -42.04
N GLN A 403 43.63 -13.49 -43.07
CA GLN A 403 42.37 -14.04 -43.56
C GLN A 403 42.53 -15.49 -44.01
N GLU A 404 41.53 -16.30 -43.78
CA GLU A 404 41.12 -17.32 -44.76
C GLU A 404 39.63 -17.63 -44.63
N THR A 405 38.92 -17.27 -45.66
CA THR A 405 37.57 -17.71 -46.07
C THR A 405 37.61 -19.16 -46.52
N LYS A 406 36.59 -19.94 -46.17
CA LYS A 406 36.06 -20.95 -47.11
C LYS A 406 34.65 -21.40 -46.73
N ASP A 407 33.78 -21.16 -47.69
CA ASP A 407 32.48 -21.77 -47.93
C ASP A 407 32.51 -23.30 -47.86
N THR A 408 31.40 -23.93 -47.49
CA THR A 408 30.63 -24.88 -48.32
C THR A 408 29.54 -25.57 -47.50
N GLU A 409 28.30 -25.37 -47.95
CA GLU A 409 27.14 -26.25 -48.03
C GLU A 409 27.28 -27.71 -47.52
N VAL A 410 26.28 -28.17 -46.72
CA VAL A 410 25.17 -29.03 -47.13
C VAL A 410 24.04 -28.91 -46.08
#